data_97654bd62019d47c1e8b9ef25d111a71
#
_entry.id   97654bd62019d47c1e8b9ef25d111a71
#
_cell.length_a   1.000
_cell.length_b   1.000
_cell.length_c   1.000
_cell.angle_alpha   90.00
_cell.angle_beta   90.00
_cell.angle_gamma   90.00
#
_symmetry.space_group_name_H-M   'P 1'
#
loop_
_entity.id
_entity.type
_entity.pdbx_description
1 polymer ?
#
loop_
_entity_poly.entity_id
_entity_poly.type
_entity_poly.pdbx_seq_one_letter_code
_entity_poly.pdbx_strand_id
1 'polypeptide(L)'
;TTLMPFKYLSKHLNEINKSKDSYSFEDFDLEESQKDELIKMCQNKLDSYIKKRGLKKIFGHRTLASGVISGSVRYKVLLRAKNRCESCGISNKEKALEVDHIIPRTKGGKDELSNFQALCYTCNSQKSNKDDTHFKKIFDSYNHRKKGCIFCDISKNKIVKSNELAIVIKDNYPVTKHHCLIIPKRHCADYFDLYQPEINAISQLINEMKTELQKKDKTIKGFNIGNNSGEVSGQTIFHCHIHLIPRRKGDAEDPRGGVRGVIKGKQSY
;
A
#
# COMPACT_ATOMS: atom_id res chain seq x y z
N THR A 1 14.17 -22.97 -9.69
CA THR A 1 14.84 -24.28 -9.96
C THR A 1 15.15 -24.48 -11.43
N THR A 2 14.59 -23.74 -12.33
CA THR A 2 14.71 -23.87 -13.79
C THR A 2 15.90 -23.14 -14.43
N LEU A 3 16.55 -22.22 -13.75
CA LEU A 3 17.63 -21.40 -14.32
C LEU A 3 19.03 -22.05 -14.32
N MET A 4 19.26 -23.09 -13.52
CA MET A 4 20.57 -23.75 -13.45
C MET A 4 20.88 -24.67 -14.64
N PRO A 5 19.95 -25.48 -15.17
CA PRO A 5 20.19 -26.29 -16.33
C PRO A 5 20.56 -25.48 -17.58
N PHE A 6 19.93 -24.32 -17.79
CA PHE A 6 20.13 -23.49 -18.98
C PHE A 6 21.52 -22.85 -19.10
N LYS A 7 22.10 -22.38 -18.00
CA LYS A 7 23.48 -21.87 -18.02
C LYS A 7 24.50 -22.94 -18.34
N TYR A 8 24.19 -24.18 -18.04
CA TYR A 8 25.06 -25.33 -18.34
C TYR A 8 24.90 -25.83 -19.79
N LEU A 9 23.64 -25.88 -20.25
CA LEU A 9 23.30 -26.17 -21.65
C LEU A 9 23.94 -25.15 -22.60
N SER A 10 23.88 -23.84 -22.29
CA SER A 10 24.48 -22.79 -23.11
C SER A 10 26.00 -22.87 -23.23
N LYS A 11 26.66 -23.57 -22.32
CA LYS A 11 28.12 -23.73 -22.31
C LYS A 11 28.60 -24.95 -23.13
N HIS A 12 27.72 -25.91 -23.33
CA HIS A 12 28.03 -27.18 -24.01
C HIS A 12 27.37 -27.35 -25.39
N LEU A 13 26.30 -26.59 -25.66
CA LEU A 13 25.66 -26.55 -26.98
C LEU A 13 26.01 -25.22 -27.63
N ASN A 14 26.97 -25.20 -28.54
CA ASN A 14 27.48 -24.00 -29.22
C ASN A 14 26.46 -23.24 -30.08
N GLU A 15 25.18 -23.62 -30.06
CA GLU A 15 24.14 -23.12 -30.96
C GLU A 15 22.98 -22.39 -30.26
N ILE A 16 23.06 -22.13 -28.94
CA ILE A 16 21.96 -21.45 -28.26
C ILE A 16 22.03 -19.95 -28.49
N ASN A 17 21.07 -19.47 -29.24
CA ASN A 17 20.90 -18.06 -29.56
C ASN A 17 20.64 -17.25 -28.25
N LYS A 18 21.55 -16.35 -27.87
CA LYS A 18 21.54 -15.56 -26.62
C LYS A 18 20.41 -14.53 -26.53
N SER A 19 19.48 -14.50 -27.47
CA SER A 19 18.46 -13.45 -27.59
C SER A 19 17.08 -13.81 -27.04
N LYS A 20 16.90 -14.99 -26.42
CA LYS A 20 15.59 -15.38 -25.84
C LYS A 20 15.63 -15.42 -24.32
N ASP A 21 14.71 -14.73 -23.67
CA ASP A 21 14.58 -14.67 -22.22
C ASP A 21 13.95 -15.93 -21.57
N SER A 22 13.40 -16.84 -22.35
CA SER A 22 12.86 -18.14 -21.90
C SER A 22 13.02 -19.19 -22.97
N TYR A 23 13.32 -20.43 -22.55
CA TYR A 23 13.47 -21.60 -23.43
C TYR A 23 12.57 -22.73 -22.95
N SER A 24 11.86 -23.40 -23.86
CA SER A 24 11.19 -24.69 -23.63
C SER A 24 12.00 -25.85 -24.17
N PHE A 25 11.74 -27.05 -23.71
CA PHE A 25 12.40 -28.28 -24.28
C PHE A 25 11.99 -28.54 -25.74
N GLU A 26 10.86 -27.94 -26.16
CA GLU A 26 10.34 -28.06 -27.53
C GLU A 26 11.13 -27.21 -28.53
N ASP A 27 11.96 -26.27 -28.05
CA ASP A 27 12.82 -25.43 -28.91
C ASP A 27 14.09 -26.14 -29.38
N PHE A 28 14.31 -27.40 -28.98
CA PHE A 28 15.51 -28.16 -29.29
C PHE A 28 15.15 -29.49 -29.97
N ASP A 29 15.60 -29.67 -31.19
CA ASP A 29 15.52 -30.94 -31.94
C ASP A 29 16.65 -31.87 -31.46
N LEU A 30 16.47 -32.44 -30.24
CA LEU A 30 17.43 -33.33 -29.60
C LEU A 30 16.98 -34.77 -29.76
N GLU A 31 17.92 -35.65 -30.18
CA GLU A 31 17.71 -37.09 -30.15
C GLU A 31 17.56 -37.60 -28.70
N GLU A 32 16.84 -38.73 -28.52
CA GLU A 32 16.59 -39.31 -27.19
C GLU A 32 17.89 -39.62 -26.43
N SER A 33 18.93 -40.06 -27.10
CA SER A 33 20.25 -40.29 -26.51
C SER A 33 20.87 -39.03 -25.94
N GLN A 34 20.70 -37.90 -26.61
CA GLN A 34 21.17 -36.58 -26.16
C GLN A 34 20.34 -36.05 -24.96
N LYS A 35 19.03 -36.32 -24.94
CA LYS A 35 18.16 -36.01 -23.82
C LYS A 35 18.58 -36.77 -22.56
N ASP A 36 18.84 -38.08 -22.70
CA ASP A 36 19.29 -38.94 -21.61
C ASP A 36 20.64 -38.51 -21.02
N GLU A 37 21.57 -38.13 -21.88
CA GLU A 37 22.87 -37.62 -21.46
C GLU A 37 22.76 -36.32 -20.70
N LEU A 38 21.90 -35.39 -21.14
CA LEU A 38 21.61 -34.13 -20.45
C LEU A 38 20.95 -34.35 -19.11
N ILE A 39 19.98 -35.27 -19.01
CA ILE A 39 19.33 -35.64 -17.75
C ILE A 39 20.36 -36.19 -16.77
N LYS A 40 21.23 -37.08 -17.20
CA LYS A 40 22.29 -37.67 -16.39
C LYS A 40 23.30 -36.62 -15.90
N MET A 41 23.66 -35.67 -16.76
CA MET A 41 24.53 -34.54 -16.36
C MET A 41 23.85 -33.65 -15.33
N CYS A 42 22.55 -33.34 -15.47
CA CYS A 42 21.78 -32.56 -14.52
C CYS A 42 21.69 -33.27 -13.16
N GLN A 43 21.43 -34.58 -13.14
CA GLN A 43 21.38 -35.38 -11.92
C GLN A 43 22.73 -35.40 -11.21
N ASN A 44 23.83 -35.70 -11.91
CA ASN A 44 25.17 -35.68 -11.33
C ASN A 44 25.54 -34.33 -10.72
N LYS A 45 25.09 -33.24 -11.34
CA LYS A 45 25.34 -31.88 -10.84
C LYS A 45 24.49 -31.59 -9.59
N LEU A 46 23.22 -32.02 -9.58
CA LEU A 46 22.33 -31.91 -8.44
C LEU A 46 22.88 -32.73 -7.26
N ASP A 47 23.33 -33.96 -7.49
CA ASP A 47 23.89 -34.82 -6.44
C ASP A 47 25.17 -34.23 -5.86
N SER A 48 26.06 -33.71 -6.70
CA SER A 48 27.26 -33.01 -6.23
C SER A 48 26.93 -31.76 -5.41
N TYR A 49 25.89 -31.02 -5.79
CA TYR A 49 25.42 -29.85 -5.05
C TYR A 49 24.79 -30.24 -3.70
N ILE A 50 23.99 -31.32 -3.70
CA ILE A 50 23.40 -31.90 -2.48
C ILE A 50 24.51 -32.41 -1.54
N LYS A 51 25.49 -33.15 -2.08
CA LYS A 51 26.65 -33.65 -1.32
C LYS A 51 27.45 -32.53 -0.69
N LYS A 52 27.68 -31.44 -1.43
CA LYS A 52 28.46 -30.28 -0.96
C LYS A 52 27.75 -29.45 0.10
N ARG A 53 26.43 -29.32 0.03
CA ARG A 53 25.65 -28.43 0.92
C ARG A 53 24.77 -29.16 1.94
N GLY A 54 24.48 -30.43 1.72
CA GLY A 54 23.57 -31.25 2.53
C GLY A 54 22.08 -30.93 2.27
N LEU A 55 21.26 -31.97 2.19
CA LEU A 55 19.81 -31.87 1.95
C LEU A 55 19.11 -30.95 2.98
N LYS A 56 19.51 -31.04 4.24
CA LYS A 56 18.93 -30.26 5.33
C LYS A 56 19.16 -28.75 5.15
N LYS A 57 20.29 -28.34 4.55
CA LYS A 57 20.63 -26.94 4.29
C LYS A 57 19.98 -26.42 3.01
N ILE A 58 19.73 -27.30 2.05
CA ILE A 58 19.10 -26.94 0.75
C ILE A 58 17.58 -26.86 0.88
N PHE A 59 16.97 -27.82 1.60
CA PHE A 59 15.50 -27.93 1.68
C PHE A 59 14.93 -27.58 3.06
N GLY A 60 15.76 -27.43 4.10
CA GLY A 60 15.32 -27.11 5.45
C GLY A 60 14.50 -25.82 5.57
N HIS A 61 14.81 -24.81 4.74
CA HIS A 61 14.03 -23.57 4.66
C HIS A 61 12.65 -23.81 4.01
N ARG A 62 12.50 -24.77 3.12
CA ARG A 62 11.20 -25.13 2.51
C ARG A 62 10.27 -25.85 3.47
N THR A 63 10.79 -26.74 4.31
CA THR A 63 10.02 -27.42 5.35
C THR A 63 9.59 -26.45 6.45
N LEU A 64 10.44 -25.51 6.83
CA LEU A 64 10.09 -24.43 7.77
C LEU A 64 9.11 -23.40 7.17
N ALA A 65 9.17 -23.19 5.85
CA ALA A 65 8.31 -22.25 5.14
C ALA A 65 6.98 -22.85 4.64
N SER A 66 6.82 -24.19 4.63
CA SER A 66 5.72 -24.89 3.97
C SER A 66 4.43 -25.03 4.77
N GLY A 67 4.37 -24.52 6.01
CA GLY A 67 3.12 -24.48 6.78
C GLY A 67 2.08 -23.58 6.12
N VAL A 68 0.97 -24.15 5.67
CA VAL A 68 -0.15 -23.40 5.10
C VAL A 68 -0.87 -22.65 6.21
N ILE A 69 -0.94 -21.32 6.11
CA ILE A 69 -1.77 -20.50 7.00
C ILE A 69 -3.23 -20.84 6.70
N SER A 70 -3.98 -21.31 7.71
CA SER A 70 -5.37 -21.72 7.53
C SER A 70 -6.26 -20.56 7.02
N GLY A 71 -7.29 -20.88 6.23
CA GLY A 71 -8.22 -19.89 5.70
C GLY A 71 -8.90 -19.05 6.79
N SER A 72 -9.21 -19.65 7.95
CA SER A 72 -9.78 -18.94 9.10
C SER A 72 -8.82 -17.92 9.71
N VAL A 73 -7.53 -18.23 9.77
CA VAL A 73 -6.49 -17.30 10.23
C VAL A 73 -6.31 -16.18 9.23
N ARG A 74 -6.21 -16.50 7.92
CA ARG A 74 -6.13 -15.48 6.86
C ARG A 74 -7.31 -14.51 6.94
N TYR A 75 -8.52 -15.01 7.07
CA TYR A 75 -9.71 -14.17 7.20
C TYR A 75 -9.63 -13.23 8.40
N LYS A 76 -9.23 -13.72 9.59
CA LYS A 76 -9.07 -12.91 10.80
C LYS A 76 -8.03 -11.81 10.63
N VAL A 77 -6.89 -12.12 9.99
CA VAL A 77 -5.84 -11.13 9.73
C VAL A 77 -6.31 -10.06 8.76
N LEU A 78 -6.94 -10.44 7.64
CA LEU A 78 -7.46 -9.50 6.65
C LEU A 78 -8.58 -8.61 7.24
N LEU A 79 -9.47 -9.20 8.05
CA LEU A 79 -10.51 -8.43 8.73
C LEU A 79 -9.93 -7.42 9.72
N ARG A 80 -8.94 -7.82 10.51
CA ARG A 80 -8.20 -6.93 11.43
C ARG A 80 -7.53 -5.80 10.67
N ALA A 81 -6.91 -6.09 9.54
CA ALA A 81 -6.28 -5.12 8.65
C ALA A 81 -7.29 -4.30 7.84
N LYS A 82 -8.62 -4.52 8.07
CA LYS A 82 -9.71 -3.85 7.35
C LYS A 82 -9.55 -3.96 5.83
N ASN A 83 -9.07 -5.11 5.36
CA ASN A 83 -8.83 -5.40 3.95
C ASN A 83 -7.86 -4.41 3.27
N ARG A 84 -6.89 -3.89 4.02
CA ARG A 84 -5.83 -3.01 3.52
C ARG A 84 -4.44 -3.57 3.83
N CYS A 85 -3.48 -3.27 2.97
CA CYS A 85 -2.07 -3.54 3.25
C CYS A 85 -1.62 -2.73 4.47
N GLU A 86 -1.11 -3.39 5.50
CA GLU A 86 -0.66 -2.72 6.74
C GLU A 86 0.62 -1.88 6.52
N SER A 87 1.31 -2.04 5.38
CA SER A 87 2.47 -1.22 5.00
C SER A 87 2.07 0.02 4.19
N CYS A 88 1.46 -0.15 3.00
CA CYS A 88 1.20 0.95 2.07
C CYS A 88 -0.26 1.40 2.00
N GLY A 89 -1.17 0.73 2.73
CA GLY A 89 -2.58 1.10 2.81
C GLY A 89 -3.44 0.76 1.59
N ILE A 90 -2.88 0.15 0.54
CA ILE A 90 -3.67 -0.23 -0.65
C ILE A 90 -4.78 -1.20 -0.29
N SER A 91 -5.96 -1.02 -0.87
CA SER A 91 -7.13 -1.86 -0.62
C SER A 91 -7.05 -3.20 -1.37
N ASN A 92 -7.69 -4.23 -0.82
CA ASN A 92 -7.85 -5.52 -1.49
C ASN A 92 -8.69 -5.45 -2.79
N LYS A 93 -9.43 -4.37 -3.01
CA LYS A 93 -10.15 -4.10 -4.27
C LYS A 93 -9.23 -3.67 -5.40
N GLU A 94 -8.08 -3.09 -5.04
CA GLU A 94 -7.09 -2.59 -5.99
C GLU A 94 -5.97 -3.60 -6.21
N LYS A 95 -5.59 -4.34 -5.15
CA LYS A 95 -4.50 -5.30 -5.19
C LYS A 95 -4.72 -6.43 -4.19
N ALA A 96 -4.46 -7.67 -4.61
CA ALA A 96 -4.56 -8.83 -3.73
C ALA A 96 -3.66 -8.67 -2.49
N LEU A 97 -4.19 -9.06 -1.33
CA LEU A 97 -3.47 -9.07 -0.07
C LEU A 97 -3.06 -10.50 0.30
N GLU A 98 -1.87 -10.60 0.84
CA GLU A 98 -1.29 -11.82 1.38
C GLU A 98 -1.15 -11.71 2.90
N VAL A 99 -1.20 -12.84 3.59
CA VAL A 99 -0.89 -12.89 5.02
C VAL A 99 0.55 -13.35 5.17
N ASP A 100 1.35 -12.49 5.77
CA ASP A 100 2.77 -12.67 6.01
C ASP A 100 3.10 -12.74 7.49
N HIS A 101 4.21 -13.39 7.84
CA HIS A 101 4.75 -13.42 9.20
C HIS A 101 5.50 -12.12 9.51
N ILE A 102 5.19 -11.49 10.64
CA ILE A 102 5.96 -10.34 11.15
C ILE A 102 7.40 -10.77 11.38
N ILE A 103 7.60 -11.78 12.23
CA ILE A 103 8.89 -12.46 12.40
C ILE A 103 8.88 -13.67 11.48
N PRO A 104 9.75 -13.74 10.46
CA PRO A 104 9.80 -14.87 9.55
C PRO A 104 10.01 -16.22 10.28
N ARG A 105 9.39 -17.29 9.78
CA ARG A 105 9.61 -18.64 10.30
C ARG A 105 11.08 -19.04 10.33
N THR A 106 11.86 -18.58 9.34
CA THR A 106 13.31 -18.81 9.27
C THR A 106 14.08 -18.13 10.41
N LYS A 107 13.48 -17.14 11.06
CA LYS A 107 13.99 -16.44 12.25
C LYS A 107 13.29 -16.89 13.54
N GLY A 108 12.56 -18.00 13.52
CA GLY A 108 11.87 -18.56 14.69
C GLY A 108 10.46 -18.03 14.93
N GLY A 109 9.91 -17.29 13.98
CA GLY A 109 8.52 -16.79 14.07
C GLY A 109 7.49 -17.92 14.12
N LYS A 110 6.57 -17.82 15.09
CA LYS A 110 5.51 -18.81 15.32
C LYS A 110 4.27 -18.52 14.48
N ASP A 111 3.47 -19.55 14.22
CA ASP A 111 2.18 -19.49 13.53
C ASP A 111 1.06 -19.02 14.47
N GLU A 112 1.23 -17.86 15.06
CA GLU A 112 0.28 -17.24 15.99
C GLU A 112 -0.37 -16.00 15.33
N LEU A 113 -1.63 -15.71 15.64
CA LEU A 113 -2.36 -14.58 15.07
C LEU A 113 -1.64 -13.24 15.32
N SER A 114 -0.91 -13.13 16.44
CA SER A 114 -0.09 -11.97 16.79
C SER A 114 1.12 -11.78 15.89
N ASN A 115 1.61 -12.85 15.26
CA ASN A 115 2.77 -12.83 14.38
C ASN A 115 2.39 -12.73 12.88
N PHE A 116 1.14 -12.48 12.55
CA PHE A 116 0.70 -12.32 11.17
C PHE A 116 0.37 -10.86 10.86
N GLN A 117 0.54 -10.48 9.59
CA GLN A 117 0.17 -9.17 9.05
C GLN A 117 -0.35 -9.30 7.62
N ALA A 118 -1.17 -8.33 7.18
CA ALA A 118 -1.70 -8.27 5.83
C ALA A 118 -0.83 -7.35 4.96
N LEU A 119 -0.25 -7.87 3.89
CA LEU A 119 0.57 -7.09 2.97
C LEU A 119 0.10 -7.31 1.53
N CYS A 120 0.22 -6.31 0.67
CA CYS A 120 0.10 -6.54 -0.76
C CYS A 120 1.37 -7.24 -1.28
N TYR A 121 1.27 -7.90 -2.42
CA TYR A 121 2.38 -8.64 -3.03
C TYR A 121 3.68 -7.83 -3.09
N THR A 122 3.61 -6.55 -3.49
CA THR A 122 4.80 -5.69 -3.59
C THR A 122 5.48 -5.48 -2.25
N CYS A 123 4.71 -5.11 -1.20
CA CYS A 123 5.26 -4.90 0.14
C CYS A 123 5.78 -6.21 0.73
N ASN A 124 5.08 -7.32 0.50
CA ASN A 124 5.48 -8.64 0.95
C ASN A 124 6.80 -9.09 0.31
N SER A 125 6.92 -8.92 -1.01
CA SER A 125 8.15 -9.24 -1.75
C SER A 125 9.35 -8.39 -1.32
N GLN A 126 9.12 -7.10 -1.04
CA GLN A 126 10.18 -6.20 -0.56
C GLN A 126 10.65 -6.57 0.84
N LYS A 127 9.72 -6.88 1.74
CA LYS A 127 10.02 -7.35 3.09
C LYS A 127 10.76 -8.68 3.04
N SER A 128 10.24 -9.66 2.30
CA SER A 128 10.82 -11.01 2.23
C SER A 128 11.13 -11.58 3.63
N ASN A 129 12.25 -12.28 3.79
CA ASN A 129 12.75 -12.77 5.09
C ASN A 129 13.82 -11.85 5.70
N LYS A 130 13.97 -10.63 5.18
CA LYS A 130 15.07 -9.73 5.54
C LYS A 130 14.80 -8.98 6.83
N ASP A 131 13.57 -8.58 7.06
CA ASP A 131 13.20 -7.80 8.22
C ASP A 131 12.02 -8.40 9.01
N ASP A 132 11.81 -7.90 10.22
CA ASP A 132 10.76 -8.27 11.16
C ASP A 132 9.83 -7.09 11.45
N THR A 133 9.70 -6.15 10.51
CA THR A 133 8.89 -4.95 10.67
C THR A 133 7.45 -5.29 11.04
N HIS A 134 7.04 -4.78 12.19
CA HIS A 134 5.71 -4.96 12.75
C HIS A 134 4.81 -3.77 12.37
N PHE A 135 4.20 -3.82 11.21
CA PHE A 135 3.31 -2.75 10.73
C PHE A 135 2.07 -2.53 11.62
N LYS A 136 1.66 -3.53 12.43
CA LYS A 136 0.56 -3.40 13.38
C LYS A 136 0.79 -2.28 14.40
N LYS A 137 2.04 -2.04 14.85
CA LYS A 137 2.34 -0.92 15.76
C LYS A 137 1.98 0.42 15.14
N ILE A 138 2.25 0.57 13.84
CA ILE A 138 1.83 1.75 13.07
C ILE A 138 0.32 1.80 13.00
N PHE A 139 -0.34 0.66 12.74
CA PHE A 139 -1.80 0.58 12.67
C PHE A 139 -2.48 0.94 14.01
N ASP A 140 -1.93 0.48 15.12
CA ASP A 140 -2.45 0.81 16.46
C ASP A 140 -2.32 2.31 16.75
N SER A 141 -1.31 2.99 16.18
CA SER A 141 -1.13 4.43 16.32
C SER A 141 -2.28 5.24 15.69
N TYR A 142 -3.04 4.68 14.74
CA TYR A 142 -4.23 5.35 14.16
C TYR A 142 -5.33 5.65 15.18
N ASN A 143 -5.29 5.04 16.36
CA ASN A 143 -6.21 5.31 17.45
C ASN A 143 -5.78 6.49 18.33
N HIS A 144 -4.63 7.11 18.07
CA HIS A 144 -4.16 8.25 18.84
C HIS A 144 -5.14 9.43 18.73
N ARG A 145 -5.55 9.95 19.89
CA ARG A 145 -6.43 11.12 20.06
C ARG A 145 -5.79 12.06 21.07
N LYS A 146 -6.02 13.37 20.89
CA LYS A 146 -5.56 14.41 21.83
C LYS A 146 -6.77 14.98 22.55
N LYS A 147 -6.80 14.90 23.87
CA LYS A 147 -7.82 15.50 24.70
C LYS A 147 -7.86 17.01 24.48
N GLY A 148 -9.06 17.57 24.33
CA GLY A 148 -9.27 19.01 24.09
C GLY A 148 -9.03 19.45 22.64
N CYS A 149 -8.71 18.54 21.73
CA CYS A 149 -8.66 18.86 20.32
C CYS A 149 -10.07 18.79 19.72
N ILE A 150 -10.55 19.88 19.14
CA ILE A 150 -11.91 19.99 18.59
C ILE A 150 -12.18 18.98 17.45
N PHE A 151 -11.15 18.53 16.75
CA PHE A 151 -11.26 17.53 15.68
C PHE A 151 -11.11 16.08 16.18
N CYS A 152 -10.53 15.87 17.36
CA CYS A 152 -10.57 14.58 18.04
C CYS A 152 -11.93 14.31 18.70
N ASP A 153 -12.59 15.39 19.17
CA ASP A 153 -13.81 15.33 19.98
C ASP A 153 -15.09 15.63 19.15
N ILE A 154 -15.03 15.45 17.83
CA ILE A 154 -16.18 15.69 16.93
C ILE A 154 -17.31 14.73 17.27
N SER A 155 -18.47 15.29 17.56
CA SER A 155 -19.70 14.52 17.80
C SER A 155 -20.18 13.82 16.49
N LYS A 156 -20.67 12.61 16.62
CA LYS A 156 -21.06 11.75 15.49
C LYS A 156 -22.08 12.39 14.54
N ASN A 157 -22.98 13.22 15.06
CA ASN A 157 -24.00 13.94 14.28
C ASN A 157 -23.44 15.03 13.35
N LYS A 158 -22.21 15.48 13.55
CA LYS A 158 -21.50 16.43 12.67
C LYS A 158 -20.76 15.74 11.52
N ILE A 159 -20.60 14.44 11.58
CA ILE A 159 -19.90 13.67 10.54
C ILE A 159 -20.83 13.45 9.37
N VAL A 160 -20.48 14.02 8.23
CA VAL A 160 -21.20 13.87 6.95
C VAL A 160 -20.92 12.52 6.32
N LYS A 161 -19.65 12.11 6.36
CA LYS A 161 -19.17 10.85 5.78
C LYS A 161 -17.92 10.39 6.51
N SER A 162 -17.65 9.11 6.50
CA SER A 162 -16.42 8.57 7.08
C SER A 162 -16.00 7.28 6.40
N ASN A 163 -14.71 7.00 6.46
CA ASN A 163 -14.15 5.68 6.23
C ASN A 163 -13.36 5.24 7.48
N GLU A 164 -12.49 4.26 7.33
CA GLU A 164 -11.77 3.67 8.47
C GLU A 164 -10.83 4.66 9.16
N LEU A 165 -10.14 5.53 8.39
CA LEU A 165 -9.06 6.37 8.90
C LEU A 165 -9.35 7.86 8.85
N ALA A 166 -10.42 8.29 8.16
CA ALA A 166 -10.76 9.70 8.03
C ALA A 166 -12.26 9.94 8.13
N ILE A 167 -12.62 11.19 8.39
CA ILE A 167 -14.00 11.69 8.45
C ILE A 167 -14.15 12.94 7.59
N VAL A 168 -15.37 13.23 7.20
CA VAL A 168 -15.77 14.46 6.54
C VAL A 168 -16.76 15.20 7.43
N ILE A 169 -16.53 16.48 7.63
CA ILE A 169 -17.49 17.39 8.27
C ILE A 169 -17.76 18.59 7.36
N LYS A 170 -18.87 19.27 7.58
CA LYS A 170 -19.07 20.60 7.01
C LYS A 170 -18.17 21.59 7.73
N ASP A 171 -17.58 22.51 7.00
CA ASP A 171 -16.86 23.61 7.61
C ASP A 171 -17.85 24.52 8.37
N ASN A 172 -17.50 24.94 9.58
CA ASN A 172 -18.32 25.86 10.36
C ASN A 172 -18.27 27.28 9.80
N TYR A 173 -17.23 27.62 9.03
CA TYR A 173 -17.01 28.93 8.39
C TYR A 173 -16.85 28.75 6.87
N PRO A 174 -17.91 28.30 6.17
CA PRO A 174 -17.77 27.89 4.79
C PRO A 174 -17.53 29.09 3.87
N VAL A 175 -16.48 29.07 3.07
CA VAL A 175 -16.19 30.12 2.07
C VAL A 175 -17.09 30.01 0.84
N THR A 176 -17.62 28.80 0.58
CA THR A 176 -18.68 28.57 -0.43
C THR A 176 -19.66 27.52 0.09
N LYS A 177 -20.87 27.48 -0.50
CA LYS A 177 -21.86 26.46 -0.16
C LYS A 177 -21.29 25.04 -0.37
N HIS A 178 -21.43 24.20 0.64
CA HIS A 178 -20.90 22.83 0.71
C HIS A 178 -19.38 22.71 0.90
N HIS A 179 -18.70 23.77 1.33
CA HIS A 179 -17.33 23.66 1.83
C HIS A 179 -17.26 22.62 2.96
N CYS A 180 -16.38 21.65 2.85
CA CYS A 180 -16.19 20.62 3.85
C CYS A 180 -14.71 20.37 4.14
N LEU A 181 -14.46 19.78 5.31
CA LEU A 181 -13.14 19.38 5.78
C LEU A 181 -13.03 17.87 5.79
N ILE A 182 -11.94 17.34 5.29
CA ILE A 182 -11.56 15.93 5.40
C ILE A 182 -10.46 15.84 6.44
N ILE A 183 -10.70 15.07 7.51
CA ILE A 183 -9.88 15.05 8.71
C ILE A 183 -9.45 13.62 9.02
N PRO A 184 -8.16 13.32 9.20
CA PRO A 184 -7.74 12.02 9.68
C PRO A 184 -8.27 11.77 11.09
N LYS A 185 -8.63 10.52 11.39
CA LYS A 185 -9.11 10.19 12.74
C LYS A 185 -8.01 10.25 13.78
N ARG A 186 -6.77 9.87 13.40
CA ARG A 186 -5.60 10.00 14.25
C ARG A 186 -5.26 11.48 14.45
N HIS A 187 -4.93 11.86 15.68
CA HIS A 187 -4.39 13.20 15.91
C HIS A 187 -2.97 13.28 15.34
N CYS A 188 -2.80 14.06 14.30
CA CYS A 188 -1.52 14.52 13.76
C CYS A 188 -1.68 15.99 13.37
N ALA A 189 -0.71 16.81 13.67
CA ALA A 189 -0.80 18.24 13.41
C ALA A 189 -0.63 18.56 11.94
N ASP A 190 0.32 17.92 11.28
CA ASP A 190 0.78 18.25 9.96
C ASP A 190 0.34 17.24 8.89
N TYR A 191 0.18 17.71 7.66
CA TYR A 191 -0.09 16.86 6.50
C TYR A 191 1.08 15.89 6.23
N PHE A 192 2.30 16.34 6.45
CA PHE A 192 3.51 15.56 6.21
C PHE A 192 3.74 14.45 7.26
N ASP A 193 3.01 14.49 8.38
CA ASP A 193 3.00 13.43 9.39
C ASP A 193 1.99 12.32 9.11
N LEU A 194 1.21 12.44 8.02
CA LEU A 194 0.24 11.42 7.62
C LEU A 194 0.93 10.16 7.13
N TYR A 195 0.45 9.01 7.59
CA TYR A 195 0.84 7.74 7.03
C TYR A 195 0.15 7.49 5.68
N GLN A 196 0.78 6.72 4.80
CA GLN A 196 0.23 6.44 3.46
C GLN A 196 -1.22 5.90 3.49
N PRO A 197 -1.62 5.01 4.42
CA PRO A 197 -3.02 4.59 4.54
C PRO A 197 -4.00 5.74 4.83
N GLU A 198 -3.57 6.76 5.59
CA GLU A 198 -4.39 7.94 5.88
C GLU A 198 -4.54 8.82 4.64
N ILE A 199 -3.45 9.04 3.90
CA ILE A 199 -3.47 9.78 2.62
C ILE A 199 -4.43 9.10 1.64
N ASN A 200 -4.35 7.77 1.51
CA ASN A 200 -5.25 6.99 0.66
C ASN A 200 -6.72 7.13 1.09
N ALA A 201 -6.98 7.06 2.40
CA ALA A 201 -8.31 7.19 2.96
C ALA A 201 -8.90 8.60 2.74
N ILE A 202 -8.10 9.64 2.90
CA ILE A 202 -8.45 11.04 2.63
C ILE A 202 -8.76 11.22 1.15
N SER A 203 -7.88 10.75 0.25
CA SER A 203 -8.07 10.83 -1.20
C SER A 203 -9.35 10.13 -1.65
N GLN A 204 -9.67 8.99 -1.06
CA GLN A 204 -10.92 8.27 -1.31
C GLN A 204 -12.14 9.15 -0.95
N LEU A 205 -12.17 9.74 0.25
CA LEU A 205 -13.27 10.59 0.70
C LEU A 205 -13.41 11.85 -0.16
N ILE A 206 -12.31 12.47 -0.58
CA ILE A 206 -12.33 13.62 -1.51
C ILE A 206 -13.05 13.25 -2.80
N ASN A 207 -12.71 12.12 -3.42
CA ASN A 207 -13.33 11.66 -4.68
C ASN A 207 -14.82 11.31 -4.50
N GLU A 208 -15.17 10.66 -3.41
CA GLU A 208 -16.56 10.34 -3.08
C GLU A 208 -17.38 11.62 -2.85
N MET A 209 -16.87 12.56 -2.06
CA MET A 209 -17.52 13.85 -1.79
C MET A 209 -17.68 14.69 -3.04
N LYS A 210 -16.64 14.78 -3.90
CA LYS A 210 -16.75 15.42 -5.22
C LYS A 210 -17.95 14.89 -5.99
N THR A 211 -18.06 13.57 -6.10
CA THR A 211 -19.13 12.91 -6.87
C THR A 211 -20.50 13.20 -6.28
N GLU A 212 -20.64 13.09 -4.95
CA GLU A 212 -21.90 13.35 -4.26
C GLU A 212 -22.34 14.81 -4.35
N LEU A 213 -21.41 15.75 -4.13
CA LEU A 213 -21.71 17.17 -4.19
C LEU A 213 -22.10 17.62 -5.60
N GLN A 214 -21.44 17.12 -6.65
CA GLN A 214 -21.82 17.42 -8.04
C GLN A 214 -23.14 16.78 -8.46
N LYS A 215 -23.52 15.65 -7.87
CA LYS A 215 -24.87 15.07 -8.05
C LYS A 215 -25.95 15.93 -7.41
N LYS A 216 -25.66 16.42 -6.19
CA LYS A 216 -26.59 17.21 -5.38
C LYS A 216 -26.77 18.65 -5.89
N ASP A 217 -25.71 19.24 -6.40
CA ASP A 217 -25.67 20.63 -6.86
C ASP A 217 -24.97 20.73 -8.22
N LYS A 218 -25.75 20.81 -9.28
CA LYS A 218 -25.25 20.88 -10.67
C LYS A 218 -24.52 22.18 -11.03
N THR A 219 -24.63 23.19 -10.16
CA THR A 219 -23.91 24.46 -10.35
C THR A 219 -22.42 24.36 -10.00
N ILE A 220 -22.01 23.30 -9.28
CA ILE A 220 -20.60 23.03 -8.95
C ILE A 220 -19.85 22.61 -10.22
N LYS A 221 -18.88 23.42 -10.64
CA LYS A 221 -18.08 23.20 -11.85
C LYS A 221 -16.61 22.88 -11.57
N GLY A 222 -16.15 23.09 -10.34
CA GLY A 222 -14.77 22.83 -9.93
C GLY A 222 -14.61 22.70 -8.43
N PHE A 223 -13.39 22.44 -7.99
CA PHE A 223 -13.02 22.38 -6.58
C PHE A 223 -11.63 22.96 -6.37
N ASN A 224 -11.45 23.68 -5.26
CA ASN A 224 -10.13 23.88 -4.67
C ASN A 224 -9.94 22.87 -3.54
N ILE A 225 -8.76 22.28 -3.48
CA ILE A 225 -8.34 21.32 -2.45
C ILE A 225 -7.05 21.84 -1.87
N GLY A 226 -6.94 21.91 -0.55
CA GLY A 226 -5.72 22.37 0.11
C GLY A 226 -5.76 22.16 1.60
N ASN A 227 -4.59 22.28 2.23
CA ASN A 227 -4.44 22.30 3.66
C ASN A 227 -3.42 23.39 4.06
N ASN A 228 -3.49 23.84 5.29
CA ASN A 228 -2.49 24.68 5.89
C ASN A 228 -1.64 23.82 6.84
N SER A 229 -0.33 23.77 6.62
CA SER A 229 0.63 23.07 7.47
C SER A 229 1.56 24.07 8.12
N GLY A 230 1.45 24.20 9.45
CA GLY A 230 2.18 25.17 10.26
C GLY A 230 1.50 26.53 10.38
N GLU A 231 1.85 27.25 11.44
CA GLU A 231 1.25 28.55 11.81
C GLU A 231 1.42 29.61 10.73
N VAL A 232 2.61 29.68 10.12
CA VAL A 232 2.95 30.65 9.06
C VAL A 232 2.10 30.44 7.81
N SER A 233 1.61 29.21 7.59
CA SER A 233 0.67 28.89 6.50
C SER A 233 -0.79 29.18 6.84
N GLY A 234 -1.07 29.71 8.04
CA GLY A 234 -2.41 29.99 8.51
C GLY A 234 -3.14 28.80 9.14
N GLN A 235 -2.40 27.78 9.61
CA GLN A 235 -2.99 26.68 10.37
C GLN A 235 -3.39 27.19 11.77
N THR A 236 -4.69 27.19 12.06
CA THR A 236 -5.24 27.63 13.36
C THR A 236 -5.57 26.46 14.28
N ILE A 237 -5.83 25.28 13.73
CA ILE A 237 -6.13 24.06 14.46
C ILE A 237 -5.05 23.04 14.13
N PHE A 238 -4.22 22.70 15.12
CA PHE A 238 -3.11 21.73 14.99
C PHE A 238 -3.61 20.28 15.05
N HIS A 239 -4.49 19.99 14.12
CA HIS A 239 -4.91 18.68 13.69
C HIS A 239 -5.13 18.78 12.19
N CYS A 240 -4.41 17.99 11.42
CA CYS A 240 -4.43 18.01 9.96
C CYS A 240 -5.87 17.97 9.44
N HIS A 241 -6.19 18.85 8.53
CA HIS A 241 -7.49 18.90 7.86
C HIS A 241 -7.32 19.44 6.44
N ILE A 242 -8.01 18.81 5.53
CA ILE A 242 -7.95 19.15 4.11
C ILE A 242 -9.28 19.81 3.75
N HIS A 243 -9.20 21.01 3.22
CA HIS A 243 -10.34 21.74 2.68
C HIS A 243 -10.75 21.17 1.32
N LEU A 244 -12.03 20.92 1.13
CA LEU A 244 -12.65 20.65 -0.17
C LEU A 244 -13.69 21.75 -0.42
N ILE A 245 -13.34 22.68 -1.30
CA ILE A 245 -14.10 23.90 -1.56
C ILE A 245 -14.74 23.80 -2.94
N PRO A 246 -16.08 23.56 -3.02
CA PRO A 246 -16.78 23.56 -4.30
C PRO A 246 -16.78 24.93 -4.93
N ARG A 247 -16.53 24.99 -6.25
CA ARG A 247 -16.45 26.24 -7.02
C ARG A 247 -17.55 26.31 -8.07
N ARG A 248 -18.03 27.54 -8.28
CA ARG A 248 -19.11 27.84 -9.22
C ARG A 248 -18.70 28.99 -10.15
N LYS A 249 -19.33 29.08 -11.31
CA LYS A 249 -19.11 30.20 -12.19
C LYS A 249 -19.54 31.51 -11.50
N GLY A 250 -18.65 32.50 -11.44
CA GLY A 250 -18.92 33.81 -10.84
C GLY A 250 -18.79 33.86 -9.31
N ASP A 251 -18.27 32.83 -8.65
CA ASP A 251 -18.03 32.82 -7.19
C ASP A 251 -16.73 33.56 -6.78
N ALA A 252 -15.92 33.93 -7.77
CA ALA A 252 -14.78 34.84 -7.62
C ALA A 252 -14.67 35.68 -8.88
N GLU A 253 -14.21 36.94 -8.74
CA GLU A 253 -13.99 37.87 -9.88
C GLU A 253 -12.93 37.33 -10.83
N ASP A 254 -11.77 36.94 -10.31
CA ASP A 254 -10.73 36.22 -11.05
C ASP A 254 -10.29 34.95 -10.32
N PRO A 255 -10.65 33.73 -10.81
CA PRO A 255 -10.26 32.50 -10.19
C PRO A 255 -8.84 32.05 -10.56
N ARG A 256 -8.16 32.72 -11.50
CA ARG A 256 -6.80 32.33 -11.95
C ARG A 256 -5.82 32.41 -10.79
N GLY A 257 -4.86 31.50 -10.75
CA GLY A 257 -3.85 31.43 -9.70
C GLY A 257 -4.39 31.07 -8.31
N GLY A 258 -5.60 30.51 -8.19
CA GLY A 258 -6.34 30.24 -6.94
C GLY A 258 -5.49 29.92 -5.70
N VAL A 259 -4.72 28.82 -5.71
CA VAL A 259 -3.83 28.44 -4.58
C VAL A 259 -2.71 29.47 -4.36
N ARG A 260 -2.21 30.13 -5.40
CA ARG A 260 -1.16 31.15 -5.30
C ARG A 260 -1.65 32.41 -4.57
N GLY A 261 -2.98 32.61 -4.54
CA GLY A 261 -3.62 33.73 -3.85
C GLY A 261 -3.41 33.75 -2.32
N VAL A 262 -2.86 32.69 -1.73
CA VAL A 262 -2.43 32.65 -0.32
C VAL A 262 -1.30 33.66 -0.05
N ILE A 263 -0.55 34.04 -1.08
CA ILE A 263 0.44 35.13 -1.01
C ILE A 263 -0.17 36.33 -1.70
N LYS A 264 -0.47 37.39 -0.91
CA LYS A 264 -1.09 38.62 -1.42
C LYS A 264 -0.26 39.21 -2.58
N GLY A 265 -0.92 39.54 -3.67
CA GLY A 265 -0.31 40.13 -4.87
C GLY A 265 0.46 39.15 -5.78
N LYS A 266 0.45 37.84 -5.46
CA LYS A 266 1.13 36.80 -6.27
C LYS A 266 0.16 35.84 -6.96
N GLN A 267 -1.12 36.16 -6.97
CA GLN A 267 -2.16 35.30 -7.55
C GLN A 267 -2.04 35.18 -9.07
N SER A 268 -1.87 36.33 -9.78
CA SER A 268 -1.73 36.35 -11.24
C SER A 268 -0.31 36.00 -11.69
N TYR A 269 -0.22 35.50 -12.92
CA TYR A 269 1.04 35.21 -13.64
C TYR A 269 1.57 36.44 -14.34
#